data_f59e81aa81b3ada1af1c5b479f292b0d
#
_entry.id   f59e81aa81b3ada1af1c5b479f292b0d
#
_cell.length_a   1.000
_cell.length_b   1.000
_cell.length_c   1.000
_cell.angle_alpha   90.00
_cell.angle_beta   90.00
_cell.angle_gamma   90.00
#
_symmetry.space_group_name_H-M   'P 1'
#
loop_
_entity.id
_entity.type
_entity.pdbx_description
1 polymer ?
#
loop_
_entity_poly.entity_id
_entity_poly.type
_entity_poly.pdbx_seq_one_letter_code
_entity_poly.pdbx_strand_id
1 'polypeptide(L)'
;MRVVMVNDCAYVGETLIKYLPEDFSAFHLKRSRRFFDKTLGVAWRIFRAEGDLYHIHYLLQDCYLALKFGKRPIVGHAHGSDLRSSLKHRVWGRIVRYNLKHCDKVLVSTPDVLGIARKYRADAEYLPNPVDTSIFYPKPLVMHSKKKRVLIASDSNWTVKGTDLAVKALSRIKDEVDVSIIKYGVDLDRTMTLASSLGLRLNILPKVSHERINEYYWSADVVIDRFKLGSLGMVSLEAIACGRPVVTYVSSEYPEYKGFPLKDVKTEEEIANTVGDASVKLWEKEHVYLEKNHKTKSIIERLLSVYKDVSEV
;
A
#
# COMPACT_ATOMS: atom_id res chain seq x y z
N MET A 1 10.70 -20.39 -15.16
CA MET A 1 9.26 -20.08 -15.26
C MET A 1 9.06 -18.64 -15.73
N ARG A 2 8.21 -18.43 -16.75
CA ARG A 2 7.88 -17.08 -17.28
C ARG A 2 6.58 -16.58 -16.67
N VAL A 3 6.66 -15.51 -15.87
CA VAL A 3 5.52 -14.89 -15.21
C VAL A 3 5.05 -13.65 -15.98
N VAL A 4 3.79 -13.58 -16.36
CA VAL A 4 3.17 -12.36 -16.89
C VAL A 4 2.54 -11.58 -15.73
N MET A 5 3.19 -10.50 -15.33
CA MET A 5 2.68 -9.58 -14.30
C MET A 5 1.79 -8.54 -14.96
N VAL A 6 0.52 -8.44 -14.55
CA VAL A 6 -0.45 -7.51 -15.14
C VAL A 6 -0.83 -6.43 -14.13
N ASN A 7 -0.71 -5.18 -14.53
CA ASN A 7 -0.88 -3.99 -13.69
C ASN A 7 0.15 -3.88 -12.56
N ASP A 8 -0.07 -2.92 -11.69
CA ASP A 8 0.69 -2.68 -10.48
C ASP A 8 -0.17 -1.94 -9.45
N CYS A 9 0.18 -2.07 -8.19
CA CYS A 9 -0.39 -1.29 -7.10
C CYS A 9 0.74 -0.72 -6.23
N ALA A 10 0.92 0.58 -6.28
CA ALA A 10 1.90 1.27 -5.45
C ALA A 10 3.31 0.62 -5.50
N TYR A 11 3.74 0.25 -6.71
CA TYR A 11 5.04 -0.38 -7.01
C TYR A 11 5.26 -1.77 -6.39
N VAL A 12 4.22 -2.40 -5.88
CA VAL A 12 4.29 -3.78 -5.34
C VAL A 12 4.70 -4.76 -6.44
N GLY A 13 4.07 -4.68 -7.62
CA GLY A 13 4.40 -5.54 -8.77
C GLY A 13 5.84 -5.35 -9.25
N GLU A 14 6.31 -4.11 -9.33
CA GLU A 14 7.71 -3.82 -9.67
C GLU A 14 8.68 -4.40 -8.66
N THR A 15 8.39 -4.24 -7.35
CA THR A 15 9.20 -4.79 -6.28
C THR A 15 9.22 -6.32 -6.33
N LEU A 16 8.07 -6.96 -6.54
CA LEU A 16 8.00 -8.42 -6.69
C LEU A 16 8.89 -8.89 -7.84
N ILE A 17 8.77 -8.27 -9.02
CA ILE A 17 9.58 -8.63 -10.21
C ILE A 17 11.07 -8.47 -9.93
N LYS A 18 11.47 -7.35 -9.33
CA LYS A 18 12.87 -7.02 -9.04
C LYS A 18 13.58 -8.06 -8.17
N TYR A 19 12.84 -8.69 -7.27
CA TYR A 19 13.38 -9.65 -6.31
C TYR A 19 13.07 -11.11 -6.67
N LEU A 20 12.49 -11.40 -7.85
CA LEU A 20 12.36 -12.76 -8.34
C LEU A 20 13.76 -13.37 -8.59
N PRO A 21 13.98 -14.65 -8.29
CA PRO A 21 15.24 -15.32 -8.59
C PRO A 21 15.46 -15.50 -10.11
N GLU A 22 16.71 -15.75 -10.51
CA GLU A 22 17.15 -15.78 -11.92
C GLU A 22 16.46 -16.85 -12.78
N ASP A 23 15.98 -17.92 -12.17
CA ASP A 23 15.21 -18.97 -12.84
C ASP A 23 13.77 -18.56 -13.19
N PHE A 24 13.36 -17.35 -12.73
CA PHE A 24 12.10 -16.70 -13.12
C PHE A 24 12.36 -15.53 -14.07
N SER A 25 11.63 -15.49 -15.19
CA SER A 25 11.54 -14.29 -16.02
C SER A 25 10.17 -13.65 -15.85
N ALA A 26 10.13 -12.32 -15.76
CA ALA A 26 8.86 -11.61 -15.63
C ALA A 26 8.65 -10.64 -16.79
N PHE A 27 7.44 -10.65 -17.35
CA PHE A 27 6.98 -9.68 -18.33
C PHE A 27 5.91 -8.79 -17.71
N HIS A 28 6.21 -7.49 -17.51
CA HIS A 28 5.32 -6.55 -16.83
C HIS A 28 4.42 -5.80 -17.80
N LEU A 29 3.14 -6.11 -17.80
CA LEU A 29 2.09 -5.45 -18.55
C LEU A 29 1.48 -4.29 -17.73
N LYS A 30 2.08 -3.10 -17.82
CA LYS A 30 1.51 -1.89 -17.19
C LYS A 30 0.48 -1.22 -18.11
N ARG A 31 -0.56 -0.64 -17.54
CA ARG A 31 -1.49 0.24 -18.25
C ARG A 31 -0.78 1.54 -18.62
N SER A 32 -0.84 1.92 -19.89
CA SER A 32 -0.36 3.23 -20.30
C SER A 32 -1.39 4.33 -19.96
N ARG A 33 -0.95 5.59 -19.99
CA ARG A 33 -1.85 6.74 -19.74
C ARG A 33 -2.73 7.06 -20.96
N ARG A 34 -2.47 6.49 -22.16
CA ARG A 34 -3.22 6.76 -23.40
C ARG A 34 -4.58 6.08 -23.37
N PHE A 35 -5.62 6.76 -23.84
CA PHE A 35 -7.02 6.29 -23.73
C PHE A 35 -7.23 4.90 -24.37
N PHE A 36 -6.74 4.66 -25.58
CA PHE A 36 -6.87 3.37 -26.26
C PHE A 36 -6.14 2.24 -25.53
N ASP A 37 -5.00 2.52 -24.92
CA ASP A 37 -4.24 1.55 -24.13
C ASP A 37 -4.91 1.17 -22.81
N LYS A 38 -5.79 2.03 -22.29
CA LYS A 38 -6.56 1.73 -21.07
C LYS A 38 -7.70 0.73 -21.28
N THR A 39 -8.09 0.49 -22.53
CA THR A 39 -9.23 -0.35 -22.89
C THR A 39 -8.81 -1.46 -23.85
N LEU A 40 -8.91 -1.23 -25.16
CA LEU A 40 -8.63 -2.23 -26.19
C LEU A 40 -7.14 -2.61 -26.26
N GLY A 41 -6.24 -1.66 -26.05
CA GLY A 41 -4.79 -1.92 -26.10
C GLY A 41 -4.32 -2.86 -24.98
N VAL A 42 -4.84 -2.70 -23.74
CA VAL A 42 -4.53 -3.63 -22.65
C VAL A 42 -5.12 -5.01 -22.92
N ALA A 43 -6.37 -5.06 -23.38
CA ALA A 43 -7.03 -6.33 -23.75
C ALA A 43 -6.20 -7.09 -24.79
N TRP A 44 -5.79 -6.39 -25.86
CA TRP A 44 -4.94 -6.98 -26.91
C TRP A 44 -3.59 -7.49 -26.37
N ARG A 45 -2.92 -6.71 -25.50
CA ARG A 45 -1.65 -7.14 -24.91
C ARG A 45 -1.80 -8.34 -23.99
N ILE A 46 -2.89 -8.41 -23.20
CA ILE A 46 -3.20 -9.59 -22.37
C ILE A 46 -3.48 -10.80 -23.28
N PHE A 47 -4.26 -10.61 -24.35
CA PHE A 47 -4.54 -11.68 -25.31
C PHE A 47 -3.27 -12.24 -25.96
N ARG A 48 -2.32 -11.36 -26.35
CA ARG A 48 -1.04 -11.72 -26.99
C ARG A 48 0.03 -12.19 -26.00
N ALA A 49 -0.14 -11.91 -24.70
CA ALA A 49 0.86 -12.27 -23.71
C ALA A 49 0.92 -13.80 -23.55
N GLU A 50 2.13 -14.35 -23.58
CA GLU A 50 2.42 -15.75 -23.35
C GLU A 50 3.29 -15.89 -22.11
N GLY A 51 2.94 -16.78 -21.20
CA GLY A 51 3.66 -17.07 -19.97
C GLY A 51 3.19 -18.36 -19.36
N ASP A 52 4.00 -18.91 -18.48
CA ASP A 52 3.68 -20.12 -17.73
C ASP A 52 2.70 -19.83 -16.59
N LEU A 53 2.62 -18.53 -16.17
CA LEU A 53 1.75 -18.07 -15.09
C LEU A 53 1.40 -16.60 -15.28
N TYR A 54 0.20 -16.21 -14.86
CA TYR A 54 -0.30 -14.83 -14.89
C TYR A 54 -0.58 -14.33 -13.48
N HIS A 55 0.20 -13.36 -12.98
CA HIS A 55 -0.06 -12.67 -11.72
C HIS A 55 -0.72 -11.33 -12.00
N ILE A 56 -1.95 -11.15 -11.57
CA ILE A 56 -2.76 -9.99 -11.95
C ILE A 56 -3.12 -9.16 -10.72
N HIS A 57 -2.60 -7.94 -10.67
CA HIS A 57 -2.93 -6.97 -9.64
C HIS A 57 -4.30 -6.35 -9.91
N TYR A 58 -5.13 -6.30 -8.86
CA TYR A 58 -6.55 -5.98 -8.87
C TYR A 58 -7.45 -7.02 -9.58
N LEU A 59 -8.47 -7.43 -8.86
CA LEU A 59 -9.50 -8.36 -9.36
C LEU A 59 -10.58 -7.62 -10.19
N LEU A 60 -10.14 -6.77 -11.13
CA LEU A 60 -11.00 -5.96 -11.98
C LEU A 60 -11.02 -6.48 -13.43
N GLN A 61 -11.25 -5.58 -14.39
CA GLN A 61 -11.46 -5.95 -15.79
C GLN A 61 -10.31 -6.73 -16.42
N ASP A 62 -9.04 -6.46 -16.05
CA ASP A 62 -7.90 -7.12 -16.67
C ASP A 62 -7.80 -8.59 -16.24
N CYS A 63 -8.12 -8.87 -14.98
CA CYS A 63 -8.25 -10.23 -14.49
C CYS A 63 -9.43 -10.95 -15.18
N TYR A 64 -10.56 -10.30 -15.35
CA TYR A 64 -11.71 -10.84 -16.07
C TYR A 64 -11.37 -11.16 -17.53
N LEU A 65 -10.70 -10.25 -18.23
CA LEU A 65 -10.28 -10.45 -19.62
C LEU A 65 -9.28 -11.59 -19.75
N ALA A 66 -8.27 -11.69 -18.88
CA ALA A 66 -7.33 -12.79 -18.88
C ALA A 66 -8.04 -14.14 -18.72
N LEU A 67 -8.98 -14.26 -17.78
CA LEU A 67 -9.82 -15.45 -17.61
C LEU A 67 -10.64 -15.77 -18.87
N LYS A 68 -11.23 -14.75 -19.52
CA LYS A 68 -12.03 -14.93 -20.76
C LYS A 68 -11.17 -15.30 -21.96
N PHE A 69 -9.90 -14.92 -21.99
CA PHE A 69 -8.94 -15.32 -23.02
C PHE A 69 -8.30 -16.68 -22.74
N GLY A 70 -8.76 -17.39 -21.72
CA GLY A 70 -8.24 -18.72 -21.35
C GLY A 70 -6.83 -18.70 -20.76
N LYS A 71 -6.35 -17.56 -20.28
CA LYS A 71 -5.04 -17.47 -19.64
C LYS A 71 -5.07 -18.23 -18.32
N ARG A 72 -4.12 -19.15 -18.14
CA ARG A 72 -4.01 -20.03 -16.96
C ARG A 72 -2.55 -20.46 -16.75
N PRO A 73 -2.14 -20.75 -15.49
CA PRO A 73 -2.85 -20.42 -14.24
C PRO A 73 -2.83 -18.93 -13.93
N ILE A 74 -3.84 -18.46 -13.20
CA ILE A 74 -3.96 -17.05 -12.76
C ILE A 74 -3.88 -16.93 -11.23
N VAL A 75 -2.91 -16.19 -10.74
CA VAL A 75 -2.86 -15.67 -9.38
C VAL A 75 -3.47 -14.25 -9.38
N GLY A 76 -4.66 -14.11 -8.82
CA GLY A 76 -5.31 -12.81 -8.66
C GLY A 76 -4.91 -12.16 -7.34
N HIS A 77 -4.38 -10.93 -7.38
CA HIS A 77 -3.89 -10.22 -6.20
C HIS A 77 -4.74 -8.98 -5.91
N ALA A 78 -5.56 -9.04 -4.87
CA ALA A 78 -6.41 -7.94 -4.44
C ALA A 78 -5.64 -6.94 -3.57
N HIS A 79 -5.81 -5.64 -3.86
CA HIS A 79 -5.14 -4.55 -3.14
C HIS A 79 -6.08 -3.72 -2.26
N GLY A 80 -7.27 -4.21 -2.03
CA GLY A 80 -8.24 -3.67 -1.10
C GLY A 80 -9.35 -2.83 -1.72
N SER A 81 -9.07 -1.87 -2.59
CA SER A 81 -10.11 -1.04 -3.22
C SER A 81 -11.07 -1.86 -4.10
N ASP A 82 -10.57 -2.89 -4.74
CA ASP A 82 -11.35 -3.87 -5.50
C ASP A 82 -12.36 -4.63 -4.63
N LEU A 83 -11.99 -4.97 -3.40
CA LEU A 83 -12.87 -5.68 -2.46
C LEU A 83 -13.69 -4.74 -1.57
N ARG A 84 -13.12 -3.60 -1.10
CA ARG A 84 -13.83 -2.65 -0.24
C ARG A 84 -14.91 -1.86 -0.99
N SER A 85 -14.59 -1.39 -2.21
CA SER A 85 -15.42 -0.46 -2.95
C SER A 85 -16.03 -1.10 -4.21
N SER A 86 -15.19 -1.67 -5.09
CA SER A 86 -15.66 -2.19 -6.38
C SER A 86 -16.59 -3.38 -6.25
N LEU A 87 -16.41 -4.22 -5.22
CA LEU A 87 -17.29 -5.35 -4.95
C LEU A 87 -18.74 -4.93 -4.65
N LYS A 88 -18.95 -3.72 -4.09
CA LYS A 88 -20.28 -3.14 -3.78
C LYS A 88 -20.94 -2.53 -5.01
N HIS A 89 -20.18 -2.21 -6.06
CA HIS A 89 -20.72 -1.60 -7.27
C HIS A 89 -21.48 -2.62 -8.12
N ARG A 90 -22.61 -2.22 -8.73
CA ARG A 90 -23.50 -3.13 -9.48
C ARG A 90 -22.78 -3.92 -10.59
N VAL A 91 -21.99 -3.25 -11.41
CA VAL A 91 -21.25 -3.88 -12.53
C VAL A 91 -19.94 -4.47 -12.06
N TRP A 92 -19.08 -3.65 -11.44
CA TRP A 92 -17.76 -4.09 -10.99
C TRP A 92 -17.84 -5.23 -9.97
N GLY A 93 -18.84 -5.23 -9.10
CA GLY A 93 -19.05 -6.29 -8.13
C GLY A 93 -19.32 -7.66 -8.77
N ARG A 94 -19.97 -7.71 -9.94
CA ARG A 94 -20.13 -8.97 -10.70
C ARG A 94 -18.80 -9.47 -11.23
N ILE A 95 -17.98 -8.57 -11.78
CA ILE A 95 -16.64 -8.87 -12.30
C ILE A 95 -15.72 -9.37 -11.16
N VAL A 96 -15.68 -8.64 -10.05
CA VAL A 96 -14.84 -9.03 -8.89
C VAL A 96 -15.25 -10.40 -8.34
N ARG A 97 -16.56 -10.65 -8.16
CA ARG A 97 -17.04 -11.98 -7.72
C ARG A 97 -16.71 -13.10 -8.71
N TYR A 98 -16.80 -12.82 -10.01
CA TYR A 98 -16.40 -13.77 -11.04
C TYR A 98 -14.90 -14.08 -10.91
N ASN A 99 -14.05 -13.07 -10.82
CA ASN A 99 -12.61 -13.23 -10.71
C ASN A 99 -12.20 -13.99 -9.43
N LEU A 100 -12.79 -13.63 -8.27
CA LEU A 100 -12.56 -14.36 -7.02
C LEU A 100 -12.83 -15.86 -7.16
N LYS A 101 -13.90 -16.24 -7.87
CA LYS A 101 -14.30 -17.65 -8.04
C LYS A 101 -13.45 -18.42 -9.05
N HIS A 102 -12.89 -17.74 -10.05
CA HIS A 102 -12.29 -18.40 -11.22
C HIS A 102 -10.76 -18.24 -11.33
N CYS A 103 -10.12 -17.38 -10.54
CA CYS A 103 -8.65 -17.40 -10.43
C CYS A 103 -8.19 -18.74 -9.84
N ASP A 104 -7.02 -19.22 -10.21
CA ASP A 104 -6.45 -20.47 -9.67
C ASP A 104 -5.99 -20.27 -8.22
N LYS A 105 -5.52 -19.05 -7.88
CA LYS A 105 -5.25 -18.61 -6.50
C LYS A 105 -5.65 -17.14 -6.33
N VAL A 106 -6.06 -16.79 -5.10
CA VAL A 106 -6.35 -15.39 -4.71
C VAL A 106 -5.47 -14.99 -3.55
N LEU A 107 -4.72 -13.90 -3.75
CA LEU A 107 -3.93 -13.22 -2.72
C LEU A 107 -4.58 -11.88 -2.35
N VAL A 108 -4.43 -11.47 -1.10
CA VAL A 108 -4.83 -10.14 -0.63
C VAL A 108 -3.66 -9.46 0.05
N SER A 109 -3.43 -8.19 -0.24
CA SER A 109 -2.29 -7.42 0.28
C SER A 109 -2.53 -6.77 1.64
N THR A 110 -3.77 -6.77 2.12
CA THR A 110 -4.14 -6.20 3.43
C THR A 110 -5.14 -7.08 4.15
N PRO A 111 -4.99 -7.31 5.49
CA PRO A 111 -5.81 -8.27 6.24
C PRO A 111 -7.29 -7.92 6.30
N ASP A 112 -7.63 -6.63 6.28
CA ASP A 112 -9.01 -6.15 6.37
C ASP A 112 -9.93 -6.67 5.26
N VAL A 113 -9.36 -7.09 4.12
CA VAL A 113 -10.15 -7.66 3.01
C VAL A 113 -10.05 -9.18 2.92
N LEU A 114 -9.24 -9.84 3.74
CA LEU A 114 -9.08 -11.30 3.70
C LEU A 114 -10.40 -12.03 4.01
N GLY A 115 -11.11 -11.61 5.05
CA GLY A 115 -12.43 -12.16 5.38
C GLY A 115 -13.48 -11.93 4.28
N ILE A 116 -13.36 -10.83 3.54
CA ILE A 116 -14.23 -10.55 2.38
C ILE A 116 -13.88 -11.51 1.23
N ALA A 117 -12.61 -11.69 0.91
CA ALA A 117 -12.16 -12.61 -0.14
C ALA A 117 -12.59 -14.06 0.16
N ARG A 118 -12.42 -14.52 1.39
CA ARG A 118 -12.74 -15.88 1.83
C ARG A 118 -14.23 -16.23 1.73
N LYS A 119 -15.13 -15.28 1.73
CA LYS A 119 -16.57 -15.52 1.44
C LYS A 119 -16.81 -16.04 0.03
N TYR A 120 -15.91 -15.79 -0.92
CA TYR A 120 -16.03 -16.18 -2.32
C TYR A 120 -14.97 -17.19 -2.73
N ARG A 121 -13.84 -17.19 -2.06
CA ARG A 121 -12.70 -18.07 -2.29
C ARG A 121 -12.07 -18.47 -0.95
N ALA A 122 -12.45 -19.64 -0.42
CA ALA A 122 -12.09 -20.08 0.93
C ALA A 122 -10.58 -20.16 1.18
N ASP A 123 -9.81 -20.53 0.14
CA ASP A 123 -8.34 -20.64 0.15
C ASP A 123 -7.61 -19.32 -0.17
N ALA A 124 -8.31 -18.17 -0.14
CA ALA A 124 -7.66 -16.88 -0.28
C ALA A 124 -6.67 -16.62 0.87
N GLU A 125 -5.49 -16.09 0.53
CA GLU A 125 -4.38 -15.89 1.46
C GLU A 125 -3.94 -14.45 1.55
N TYR A 126 -3.48 -14.04 2.73
CA TYR A 126 -2.81 -12.77 2.94
C TYR A 126 -1.33 -12.89 2.53
N LEU A 127 -0.92 -12.09 1.56
CA LEU A 127 0.49 -11.88 1.20
C LEU A 127 0.85 -10.43 1.56
N PRO A 128 1.72 -10.20 2.56
CA PRO A 128 2.16 -8.86 2.91
C PRO A 128 2.82 -8.15 1.73
N ASN A 129 2.67 -6.81 1.66
CA ASN A 129 3.39 -6.04 0.65
C ASN A 129 4.90 -6.00 0.95
N PRO A 130 5.76 -6.24 -0.05
CA PRO A 130 7.21 -6.08 0.08
C PRO A 130 7.61 -4.60 0.06
N VAL A 131 8.78 -4.29 0.60
CA VAL A 131 9.41 -2.97 0.49
C VAL A 131 10.70 -3.09 -0.32
N ASP A 132 10.90 -2.21 -1.29
CA ASP A 132 12.16 -2.15 -2.04
C ASP A 132 13.28 -1.54 -1.18
N THR A 133 14.04 -2.39 -0.52
CA THR A 133 15.13 -1.97 0.39
C THR A 133 16.33 -1.36 -0.32
N SER A 134 16.42 -1.41 -1.65
CA SER A 134 17.43 -0.68 -2.41
C SER A 134 17.10 0.81 -2.54
N ILE A 135 15.83 1.18 -2.39
CA ILE A 135 15.32 2.56 -2.41
C ILE A 135 15.08 3.05 -0.98
N PHE A 136 14.40 2.21 -0.17
CA PHE A 136 13.98 2.53 1.19
C PHE A 136 14.89 1.83 2.19
N TYR A 137 15.84 2.57 2.73
CA TYR A 137 16.81 2.07 3.71
C TYR A 137 16.98 3.09 4.85
N PRO A 138 17.33 2.66 6.06
CA PRO A 138 17.37 3.55 7.20
C PRO A 138 18.53 4.55 7.10
N LYS A 139 18.23 5.82 7.40
CA LYS A 139 19.25 6.83 7.72
C LYS A 139 19.10 7.28 9.17
N PRO A 140 20.17 7.66 9.85
CA PRO A 140 20.10 8.17 11.22
C PRO A 140 19.05 9.28 11.35
N LEU A 141 18.25 9.22 12.40
CA LEU A 141 17.31 10.28 12.76
C LEU A 141 18.10 11.34 13.51
N VAL A 142 18.33 12.49 12.87
CA VAL A 142 19.02 13.63 13.47
C VAL A 142 18.01 14.73 13.68
N MET A 143 17.69 15.03 14.94
CA MET A 143 16.80 16.12 15.30
C MET A 143 17.60 17.43 15.29
N HIS A 144 17.26 18.34 14.37
CA HIS A 144 17.94 19.61 14.17
C HIS A 144 17.16 20.82 14.67
N SER A 145 15.89 20.68 15.04
CA SER A 145 15.02 21.77 15.44
C SER A 145 14.34 21.53 16.78
N LYS A 146 13.85 22.61 17.39
CA LYS A 146 13.03 22.54 18.61
C LYS A 146 11.65 21.95 18.33
N LYS A 147 11.16 22.05 17.07
CA LYS A 147 9.88 21.50 16.64
C LYS A 147 10.10 20.19 15.91
N LYS A 148 9.21 19.23 16.13
CA LYS A 148 9.22 17.93 15.45
C LYS A 148 8.75 18.08 14.00
N ARG A 149 9.53 17.61 13.03
CA ARG A 149 9.18 17.66 11.61
C ARG A 149 8.26 16.49 11.29
N VAL A 150 7.00 16.81 11.00
CA VAL A 150 5.96 15.82 10.69
C VAL A 150 5.67 15.83 9.19
N LEU A 151 5.69 14.67 8.53
CA LEU A 151 5.34 14.52 7.13
C LEU A 151 4.01 13.78 6.98
N ILE A 152 3.02 14.44 6.38
CA ILE A 152 1.82 13.77 5.86
C ILE A 152 2.14 13.31 4.45
N ALA A 153 2.52 12.02 4.29
CA ALA A 153 3.05 11.49 3.04
C ALA A 153 1.98 10.84 2.15
N SER A 154 0.86 10.40 2.71
CA SER A 154 -0.24 9.83 1.93
C SER A 154 -1.02 10.92 1.17
N ASP A 155 -1.76 10.50 0.13
CA ASP A 155 -2.63 11.39 -0.62
C ASP A 155 -3.70 12.02 0.29
N SER A 156 -3.98 13.30 0.03
CA SER A 156 -5.03 14.03 0.76
C SER A 156 -6.40 13.50 0.36
N ASN A 157 -6.90 12.56 1.17
CA ASN A 157 -8.17 11.88 0.97
C ASN A 157 -8.83 11.61 2.33
N TRP A 158 -9.87 12.38 2.63
CA TRP A 158 -10.52 12.33 3.93
C TRP A 158 -11.23 11.00 4.18
N THR A 159 -11.85 10.45 3.14
CA THR A 159 -12.64 9.20 3.25
C THR A 159 -11.76 7.97 3.45
N VAL A 160 -10.63 7.89 2.77
CA VAL A 160 -9.76 6.70 2.75
C VAL A 160 -8.59 6.83 3.71
N LYS A 161 -7.99 8.02 3.78
CA LYS A 161 -6.78 8.27 4.57
C LYS A 161 -7.08 8.94 5.92
N GLY A 162 -8.13 9.75 6.01
CA GLY A 162 -8.42 10.55 7.22
C GLY A 162 -7.45 11.71 7.38
N THR A 163 -7.06 12.35 6.27
CA THR A 163 -6.14 13.49 6.29
C THR A 163 -6.72 14.67 7.08
N ASP A 164 -8.06 14.84 7.09
CA ASP A 164 -8.75 15.79 7.95
C ASP A 164 -8.51 15.52 9.44
N LEU A 165 -8.54 14.27 9.84
CA LEU A 165 -8.27 13.86 11.22
C LEU A 165 -6.81 14.13 11.61
N ALA A 166 -5.87 13.84 10.71
CA ALA A 166 -4.46 14.17 10.90
C ALA A 166 -4.24 15.66 11.11
N VAL A 167 -4.84 16.51 10.26
CA VAL A 167 -4.73 17.98 10.37
C VAL A 167 -5.32 18.51 11.69
N LYS A 168 -6.49 18.01 12.09
CA LYS A 168 -7.11 18.39 13.38
C LYS A 168 -6.25 17.95 14.56
N ALA A 169 -5.70 16.75 14.55
CA ALA A 169 -4.80 16.27 15.58
C ALA A 169 -3.55 17.15 15.69
N LEU A 170 -2.89 17.44 14.57
CA LEU A 170 -1.68 18.25 14.53
C LEU A 170 -1.93 19.72 14.91
N SER A 171 -3.13 20.25 14.68
CA SER A 171 -3.48 21.59 15.11
C SER A 171 -3.49 21.76 16.63
N ARG A 172 -3.69 20.67 17.38
CA ARG A 172 -3.66 20.67 18.86
C ARG A 172 -2.24 20.85 19.41
N ILE A 173 -1.23 20.49 18.65
CA ILE A 173 0.20 20.58 19.00
C ILE A 173 0.98 21.46 18.01
N LYS A 174 0.32 22.41 17.36
CA LYS A 174 0.88 23.23 16.27
C LYS A 174 2.14 24.02 16.66
N ASP A 175 2.31 24.32 17.94
CA ASP A 175 3.48 25.04 18.44
C ASP A 175 4.70 24.14 18.64
N GLU A 176 4.49 22.80 18.63
CA GLU A 176 5.51 21.76 18.84
C GLU A 176 5.95 21.08 17.55
N VAL A 177 5.23 21.30 16.42
CA VAL A 177 5.47 20.61 15.15
C VAL A 177 5.65 21.56 13.97
N ASP A 178 6.48 21.12 13.01
CA ASP A 178 6.57 21.69 11.67
C ASP A 178 6.01 20.67 10.68
N VAL A 179 4.86 20.98 10.07
CA VAL A 179 4.11 20.01 9.28
C VAL A 179 4.32 20.24 7.79
N SER A 180 4.74 19.19 7.10
CA SER A 180 4.81 19.13 5.64
C SER A 180 3.77 18.17 5.07
N ILE A 181 3.21 18.50 3.89
CA ILE A 181 2.25 17.68 3.17
C ILE A 181 2.64 17.60 1.69
N ILE A 182 2.50 16.41 1.06
CA ILE A 182 2.77 16.26 -0.36
C ILE A 182 1.57 16.75 -1.17
N LYS A 183 1.84 17.54 -2.22
CA LYS A 183 0.84 18.19 -3.07
C LYS A 183 0.13 17.19 -3.98
N TYR A 184 -0.76 16.35 -3.42
CA TYR A 184 -1.68 15.51 -4.21
C TYR A 184 -2.84 14.96 -3.37
N GLY A 185 -3.91 14.55 -4.05
CA GLY A 185 -5.11 13.99 -3.44
C GLY A 185 -6.36 14.82 -3.75
N VAL A 186 -7.51 14.17 -3.72
CA VAL A 186 -8.81 14.77 -4.12
C VAL A 186 -9.31 15.84 -3.15
N ASP A 187 -8.86 15.77 -1.88
CA ASP A 187 -9.27 16.70 -0.82
C ASP A 187 -8.16 17.69 -0.43
N LEU A 188 -7.12 17.88 -1.28
CA LEU A 188 -5.98 18.73 -0.92
C LEU A 188 -6.42 20.16 -0.59
N ASP A 189 -7.22 20.80 -1.43
CA ASP A 189 -7.67 22.20 -1.21
C ASP A 189 -8.52 22.31 0.05
N ARG A 190 -9.39 21.34 0.32
CA ARG A 190 -10.17 21.27 1.57
C ARG A 190 -9.25 21.07 2.78
N THR A 191 -8.20 20.29 2.65
CA THR A 191 -7.20 20.06 3.72
C THR A 191 -6.43 21.32 4.02
N MET A 192 -6.03 22.08 3.01
CA MET A 192 -5.36 23.38 3.18
C MET A 192 -6.27 24.40 3.86
N THR A 193 -7.55 24.48 3.45
CA THR A 193 -8.55 25.37 4.06
C THR A 193 -8.77 25.00 5.53
N LEU A 194 -8.91 23.70 5.84
CA LEU A 194 -9.08 23.22 7.22
C LEU A 194 -7.85 23.58 8.08
N ALA A 195 -6.64 23.32 7.59
CA ALA A 195 -5.41 23.65 8.31
C ALA A 195 -5.32 25.16 8.64
N SER A 196 -5.61 25.99 7.64
CA SER A 196 -5.65 27.46 7.81
C SER A 196 -6.67 27.89 8.85
N SER A 197 -7.88 27.35 8.84
CA SER A 197 -8.94 27.67 9.81
C SER A 197 -8.60 27.27 11.25
N LEU A 198 -7.74 26.26 11.43
CA LEU A 198 -7.23 25.79 12.72
C LEU A 198 -5.91 26.47 13.13
N GLY A 199 -5.39 27.38 12.30
CA GLY A 199 -4.12 28.05 12.51
C GLY A 199 -2.91 27.12 12.42
N LEU A 200 -3.03 25.98 11.73
CA LEU A 200 -1.93 25.06 11.45
C LEU A 200 -1.27 25.44 10.11
N ARG A 201 0.01 25.80 10.16
CA ARG A 201 0.78 26.07 8.94
C ARG A 201 1.24 24.75 8.31
N LEU A 202 0.91 24.54 7.04
CA LEU A 202 1.39 23.40 6.24
C LEU A 202 2.43 23.86 5.23
N ASN A 203 3.58 23.20 5.23
CA ASN A 203 4.58 23.32 4.18
C ASN A 203 4.24 22.35 3.04
N ILE A 204 3.97 22.88 1.84
CA ILE A 204 3.53 22.09 0.70
C ILE A 204 4.74 21.62 -0.09
N LEU A 205 4.96 20.29 -0.13
CA LEU A 205 6.01 19.66 -0.89
C LEU A 205 5.51 19.23 -2.28
N PRO A 206 6.30 19.40 -3.34
CA PRO A 206 5.91 18.90 -4.66
C PRO A 206 5.83 17.36 -4.67
N LYS A 207 4.99 16.81 -5.55
CA LYS A 207 4.99 15.38 -5.80
C LYS A 207 6.28 15.00 -6.52
N VAL A 208 6.97 13.97 -6.02
CA VAL A 208 8.20 13.41 -6.61
C VAL A 208 7.94 11.99 -7.15
N SER A 209 8.90 11.43 -7.87
CA SER A 209 8.86 10.03 -8.27
C SER A 209 9.04 9.11 -7.06
N HIS A 210 8.65 7.85 -7.23
CA HIS A 210 8.73 6.86 -6.13
C HIS A 210 10.18 6.63 -5.67
N GLU A 211 11.14 6.70 -6.59
CA GLU A 211 12.57 6.53 -6.28
C GLU A 211 13.13 7.68 -5.43
N ARG A 212 12.42 8.83 -5.37
CA ARG A 212 12.87 10.02 -4.64
C ARG A 212 12.05 10.35 -3.40
N ILE A 213 10.95 9.64 -3.14
CA ILE A 213 10.10 9.89 -1.96
C ILE A 213 10.85 9.63 -0.65
N ASN A 214 11.84 8.75 -0.66
CA ASN A 214 12.72 8.49 0.46
C ASN A 214 13.43 9.74 1.00
N GLU A 215 13.73 10.74 0.12
CA GLU A 215 14.32 12.03 0.53
C GLU A 215 13.39 12.76 1.51
N TYR A 216 12.06 12.68 1.29
CA TYR A 216 11.08 13.29 2.18
C TYR A 216 10.94 12.51 3.48
N TYR A 217 10.93 11.17 3.43
CA TYR A 217 10.96 10.36 4.66
C TYR A 217 12.19 10.70 5.49
N TRP A 218 13.38 10.75 4.92
CA TRP A 218 14.61 11.08 5.64
C TRP A 218 14.62 12.50 6.22
N SER A 219 13.90 13.44 5.64
CA SER A 219 13.80 14.81 6.12
C SER A 219 12.84 14.97 7.30
N ALA A 220 11.98 13.99 7.58
CA ALA A 220 10.99 14.02 8.64
C ALA A 220 11.52 13.36 9.93
N ASP A 221 10.95 13.74 11.07
CA ASP A 221 11.15 13.07 12.36
C ASP A 221 10.06 12.02 12.61
N VAL A 222 8.86 12.25 12.05
CA VAL A 222 7.67 11.39 12.13
C VAL A 222 6.94 11.43 10.80
N VAL A 223 6.42 10.29 10.36
CA VAL A 223 5.58 10.18 9.17
C VAL A 223 4.16 9.80 9.57
N ILE A 224 3.18 10.46 8.96
CA ILE A 224 1.75 10.13 9.11
C ILE A 224 1.26 9.45 7.82
N ASP A 225 0.55 8.30 7.96
CA ASP A 225 -0.09 7.63 6.82
C ASP A 225 -1.62 7.78 6.89
N ARG A 226 -2.34 6.87 7.55
CA ARG A 226 -3.81 6.77 7.45
C ARG A 226 -4.47 6.45 8.78
N PHE A 227 -5.77 6.89 8.91
CA PHE A 227 -6.57 6.69 10.12
C PHE A 227 -7.96 6.09 9.87
N LYS A 228 -8.28 5.61 8.64
CA LYS A 228 -9.63 5.10 8.30
C LYS A 228 -9.70 3.60 8.04
N LEU A 229 -8.62 2.95 7.64
CA LEU A 229 -8.67 1.57 7.15
C LEU A 229 -8.16 0.51 8.13
N GLY A 230 -7.50 0.89 9.21
CA GLY A 230 -6.95 -0.04 10.20
C GLY A 230 -5.88 -1.00 9.66
N SER A 231 -5.25 -0.67 8.54
CA SER A 231 -4.24 -1.51 7.88
C SER A 231 -3.03 -0.70 7.45
N LEU A 232 -1.83 -1.30 7.50
CA LEU A 232 -0.60 -0.67 7.06
C LEU A 232 -0.64 -0.38 5.55
N GLY A 233 -0.26 0.85 5.17
CA GLY A 233 -0.08 1.26 3.79
C GLY A 233 1.38 1.17 3.34
N MET A 234 1.63 1.33 2.03
CA MET A 234 3.00 1.41 1.52
C MET A 234 3.77 2.57 2.14
N VAL A 235 3.13 3.73 2.33
CA VAL A 235 3.72 4.89 3.02
C VAL A 235 4.26 4.50 4.41
N SER A 236 3.47 3.74 5.19
CA SER A 236 3.92 3.26 6.51
C SER A 236 5.13 2.36 6.40
N LEU A 237 5.09 1.37 5.52
CA LEU A 237 6.17 0.39 5.33
C LEU A 237 7.46 1.05 4.83
N GLU A 238 7.36 1.94 3.85
CA GLU A 238 8.48 2.68 3.27
C GLU A 238 9.13 3.63 4.29
N ALA A 239 8.33 4.35 5.07
CA ALA A 239 8.83 5.27 6.08
C ALA A 239 9.55 4.53 7.23
N ILE A 240 9.01 3.40 7.69
CA ILE A 240 9.67 2.54 8.68
C ILE A 240 11.00 2.02 8.13
N ALA A 241 11.03 1.56 6.87
CA ALA A 241 12.25 1.12 6.20
C ALA A 241 13.27 2.26 6.07
N CYS A 242 12.83 3.52 5.92
CA CYS A 242 13.69 4.71 5.88
C CYS A 242 14.20 5.18 7.27
N GLY A 243 13.90 4.47 8.34
CA GLY A 243 14.36 4.84 9.67
C GLY A 243 13.45 5.86 10.37
N ARG A 244 12.16 5.95 10.01
CA ARG A 244 11.23 6.94 10.57
C ARG A 244 10.07 6.27 11.28
N PRO A 245 9.75 6.68 12.51
CA PRO A 245 8.54 6.23 13.19
C PRO A 245 7.31 6.71 12.42
N VAL A 246 6.28 5.87 12.44
CA VAL A 246 5.04 6.13 11.70
C VAL A 246 3.86 6.17 12.65
N VAL A 247 3.07 7.23 12.56
CA VAL A 247 1.78 7.31 13.26
C VAL A 247 0.66 7.01 12.28
N THR A 248 -0.01 5.89 12.51
CA THR A 248 -1.07 5.36 11.64
C THR A 248 -2.05 4.52 12.44
N TYR A 249 -3.28 4.39 11.96
CA TYR A 249 -4.24 3.46 12.55
C TYR A 249 -3.99 2.03 12.08
N VAL A 250 -3.72 1.13 13.02
CA VAL A 250 -3.68 -0.32 12.80
C VAL A 250 -4.70 -0.97 13.74
N SER A 251 -5.64 -1.72 13.18
CA SER A 251 -6.68 -2.37 13.99
C SER A 251 -6.12 -3.56 14.77
N SER A 252 -6.47 -3.63 16.05
CA SER A 252 -6.19 -4.79 16.90
C SER A 252 -7.00 -6.04 16.52
N GLU A 253 -8.05 -5.89 15.71
CA GLU A 253 -8.89 -6.99 15.23
C GLU A 253 -8.20 -7.90 14.22
N TYR A 254 -7.10 -7.44 13.57
CA TYR A 254 -6.40 -8.23 12.56
C TYR A 254 -5.21 -8.98 13.19
N PRO A 255 -5.29 -10.33 13.31
CA PRO A 255 -4.23 -11.14 13.90
C PRO A 255 -2.90 -11.02 13.15
N GLU A 256 -2.93 -10.70 11.85
CA GLU A 256 -1.75 -10.47 11.01
C GLU A 256 -0.90 -9.29 11.49
N TYR A 257 -1.52 -8.35 12.20
CA TYR A 257 -0.83 -7.21 12.80
C TYR A 257 -0.45 -7.42 14.28
N LYS A 258 -0.57 -8.66 14.79
CA LYS A 258 -0.08 -8.98 16.14
C LYS A 258 1.41 -8.63 16.25
N GLY A 259 1.74 -7.81 17.25
CA GLY A 259 3.13 -7.35 17.46
C GLY A 259 3.46 -5.99 16.84
N PHE A 260 2.59 -5.39 16.02
CA PHE A 260 2.78 -3.97 15.63
C PHE A 260 2.58 -3.08 16.88
N PRO A 261 3.50 -2.12 17.15
CA PRO A 261 3.53 -1.42 18.43
C PRO A 261 2.36 -0.45 18.65
N LEU A 262 1.84 0.15 17.58
CA LEU A 262 0.71 1.08 17.65
C LEU A 262 -0.58 0.36 17.26
N LYS A 263 -1.56 0.42 18.13
CA LYS A 263 -2.90 -0.16 17.92
C LYS A 263 -3.97 0.87 18.17
N ASP A 264 -4.98 0.87 17.31
CA ASP A 264 -6.24 1.60 17.47
C ASP A 264 -6.11 3.12 17.70
N VAL A 265 -5.05 3.75 17.19
CA VAL A 265 -4.86 5.21 17.21
C VAL A 265 -5.87 5.84 16.23
N LYS A 266 -6.99 6.38 16.76
CA LYS A 266 -8.15 6.79 15.96
C LYS A 266 -8.66 8.21 16.23
N THR A 267 -8.40 8.75 17.43
CA THR A 267 -8.89 10.06 17.84
C THR A 267 -7.83 11.15 17.61
N GLU A 268 -8.28 12.40 17.52
CA GLU A 268 -7.38 13.56 17.38
C GLU A 268 -6.38 13.62 18.53
N GLU A 269 -6.81 13.31 19.75
CA GLU A 269 -5.98 13.33 20.95
C GLU A 269 -4.93 12.20 20.91
N GLU A 270 -5.34 10.96 20.61
CA GLU A 270 -4.41 9.83 20.49
C GLU A 270 -3.37 10.06 19.41
N ILE A 271 -3.76 10.62 18.26
CA ILE A 271 -2.85 10.96 17.18
C ILE A 271 -1.86 12.03 17.63
N ALA A 272 -2.34 13.12 18.24
CA ALA A 272 -1.49 14.21 18.71
C ALA A 272 -0.48 13.72 19.75
N ASN A 273 -0.92 12.98 20.75
CA ASN A 273 -0.07 12.41 21.79
C ASN A 273 0.97 11.44 21.18
N THR A 274 0.53 10.55 20.28
CA THR A 274 1.44 9.60 19.63
C THR A 274 2.50 10.32 18.77
N VAL A 275 2.13 11.39 18.08
CA VAL A 275 3.10 12.22 17.34
C VAL A 275 4.07 12.89 18.30
N GLY A 276 3.58 13.44 19.42
CA GLY A 276 4.42 14.05 20.45
C GLY A 276 5.44 13.07 21.03
N ASP A 277 5.03 11.83 21.30
CA ASP A 277 5.85 10.77 21.91
C ASP A 277 6.71 9.99 20.90
N ALA A 278 6.45 10.15 19.59
CA ALA A 278 7.15 9.43 18.56
C ALA A 278 8.67 9.69 18.62
N SER A 279 9.43 8.61 18.63
CA SER A 279 10.89 8.62 18.85
C SER A 279 11.57 7.43 18.16
N VAL A 280 12.88 7.38 18.22
CA VAL A 280 13.69 6.24 17.75
C VAL A 280 13.22 4.92 18.38
N LYS A 281 12.83 4.91 19.66
CA LYS A 281 12.32 3.69 20.34
C LYS A 281 11.02 3.17 19.72
N LEU A 282 10.14 4.05 19.23
CA LEU A 282 8.95 3.63 18.50
C LEU A 282 9.35 3.02 17.17
N TRP A 283 10.20 3.70 16.40
CA TRP A 283 10.71 3.19 15.14
C TRP A 283 11.39 1.82 15.29
N GLU A 284 12.23 1.61 16.30
CA GLU A 284 12.87 0.32 16.54
C GLU A 284 11.86 -0.83 16.67
N LYS A 285 10.77 -0.62 17.39
CA LYS A 285 9.69 -1.61 17.53
C LYS A 285 8.95 -1.85 16.21
N GLU A 286 8.67 -0.78 15.45
CA GLU A 286 8.03 -0.86 14.14
C GLU A 286 8.95 -1.55 13.13
N HIS A 287 10.26 -1.27 13.18
CA HIS A 287 11.25 -1.89 12.32
C HIS A 287 11.42 -3.40 12.59
N VAL A 288 11.42 -3.81 13.84
CA VAL A 288 11.39 -5.23 14.22
C VAL A 288 10.16 -5.92 13.63
N TYR A 289 8.99 -5.26 13.68
CA TYR A 289 7.78 -5.79 13.06
C TYR A 289 7.92 -5.88 11.53
N LEU A 290 8.46 -4.84 10.87
CA LEU A 290 8.71 -4.80 9.43
C LEU A 290 9.60 -5.96 8.99
N GLU A 291 10.75 -6.14 9.64
CA GLU A 291 11.72 -7.20 9.33
C GLU A 291 11.13 -8.61 9.52
N LYS A 292 10.26 -8.79 10.49
CA LYS A 292 9.60 -10.07 10.74
C LYS A 292 8.51 -10.39 9.72
N ASN A 293 7.69 -9.40 9.33
CA ASN A 293 6.43 -9.64 8.61
C ASN A 293 6.44 -9.14 7.15
N HIS A 294 7.31 -8.19 6.82
CA HIS A 294 7.39 -7.55 5.50
C HIS A 294 8.77 -7.68 4.84
N LYS A 295 9.63 -8.57 5.36
CA LYS A 295 10.93 -8.85 4.74
C LYS A 295 10.74 -9.36 3.32
N THR A 296 11.23 -8.60 2.34
CA THR A 296 10.99 -8.87 0.92
C THR A 296 11.39 -10.28 0.52
N LYS A 297 12.53 -10.78 0.98
CA LYS A 297 12.97 -12.17 0.72
C LYS A 297 11.91 -13.20 1.14
N SER A 298 11.38 -13.10 2.35
CA SER A 298 10.38 -14.05 2.87
C SER A 298 9.03 -13.95 2.13
N ILE A 299 8.68 -12.73 1.67
CA ILE A 299 7.46 -12.53 0.85
C ILE A 299 7.65 -13.19 -0.52
N ILE A 300 8.81 -13.03 -1.13
CA ILE A 300 9.14 -13.68 -2.40
C ILE A 300 9.11 -15.22 -2.25
N GLU A 301 9.73 -15.77 -1.21
CA GLU A 301 9.70 -17.22 -0.95
C GLU A 301 8.26 -17.76 -0.85
N ARG A 302 7.38 -17.04 -0.13
CA ARG A 302 5.94 -17.38 -0.07
C ARG A 302 5.24 -17.28 -1.42
N LEU A 303 5.54 -16.23 -2.18
CA LEU A 303 4.98 -16.04 -3.52
C LEU A 303 5.42 -17.17 -4.47
N LEU A 304 6.67 -17.57 -4.41
CA LEU A 304 7.21 -18.67 -5.22
C LEU A 304 6.56 -20.02 -4.87
N SER A 305 6.25 -20.27 -3.59
CA SER A 305 5.46 -21.43 -3.19
C SER A 305 4.08 -21.40 -3.85
N VAL A 306 3.39 -20.25 -3.78
CA VAL A 306 2.09 -20.09 -4.46
C VAL A 306 2.20 -20.34 -5.97
N TYR A 307 3.25 -19.84 -6.63
CA TYR A 307 3.45 -20.04 -8.07
C TYR A 307 3.65 -21.52 -8.42
N LYS A 308 4.43 -22.25 -7.62
CA LYS A 308 4.62 -23.69 -7.80
C LYS A 308 3.32 -24.46 -7.62
N ASP A 309 2.61 -24.20 -6.52
CA ASP A 309 1.35 -24.88 -6.20
C ASP A 309 0.29 -24.75 -7.31
N VAL A 310 0.19 -23.57 -7.95
CA VAL A 310 -0.79 -23.37 -9.04
C VAL A 310 -0.30 -23.85 -10.41
N SER A 311 1.00 -24.11 -10.58
CA SER A 311 1.57 -24.58 -11.85
C SER A 311 1.63 -26.09 -11.94
N GLU A 312 1.49 -26.81 -10.83
CA GLU A 312 1.50 -28.28 -10.75
C GLU A 312 0.08 -28.88 -10.91
N VAL A 313 -0.95 -28.04 -10.97
CA VAL A 313 -2.36 -28.42 -11.18
C VAL A 313 -2.73 -28.29 -12.66
#